data_f203a653fbea418cfeb1592735029090
#
_entry.id   f203a653fbea418cfeb1592735029090
#
_cell.length_a   1.000
_cell.length_b   1.000
_cell.length_c   1.000
_cell.angle_alpha   90.00
_cell.angle_beta   90.00
_cell.angle_gamma   90.00
#
_symmetry.space_group_name_H-M   'P 1'
#
loop_
_entity.id
_entity.type
_entity.pdbx_description
1 polymer ?
#
loop_
_entity_poly.entity_id
_entity_poly.type
_entity_poly.pdbx_seq_one_letter_code
_entity_poly.pdbx_strand_id
1 'polypeptide(L)'
;MDFYCTNCACLSIHDFHNDNAMSGLEIERKFLVKKGDAYKSAAFSHSHIKQGYIPADGTTVRIRVRDDKAFLTIKGRSDEKGLSRYEFEKEISTDEADQLLKLCKGGLIDKTRYLVKSGKHTFEVDEFYGDNAGLVMAEVELSDEAEAFDAPAFIGKEVTGDRRFYNSHLLTNPFCRWRDT
;
A
#
# COMPACT_ATOMS: atom_id res chain seq x y z
N MET A 1 44.29 25.44 23.02
CA MET A 1 43.09 26.08 23.62
C MET A 1 41.88 25.46 22.94
N ASP A 2 41.35 24.46 23.63
CA ASP A 2 40.30 23.57 23.17
C ASP A 2 38.95 24.29 23.25
N PHE A 3 38.13 24.15 22.21
CA PHE A 3 36.68 24.26 22.35
C PHE A 3 36.00 23.10 21.66
N TYR A 4 35.67 22.10 22.47
CA TYR A 4 34.68 21.10 22.17
C TYR A 4 33.30 21.76 22.04
N CYS A 5 32.59 21.49 20.97
CA CYS A 5 31.13 21.65 20.91
C CYS A 5 30.48 20.30 20.84
N THR A 6 29.90 19.93 21.97
CA THR A 6 29.13 18.70 22.21
C THR A 6 27.69 18.87 21.75
N ASN A 7 27.15 17.77 21.24
CA ASN A 7 25.72 17.46 21.11
C ASN A 7 24.88 18.22 20.08
N CYS A 8 24.85 17.67 18.88
CA CYS A 8 23.63 17.64 18.11
C CYS A 8 23.28 16.16 17.87
N ALA A 9 22.38 15.62 18.70
CA ALA A 9 21.83 14.30 18.51
C ALA A 9 20.91 14.36 17.28
N CYS A 10 21.47 13.94 16.15
CA CYS A 10 20.70 13.65 14.96
C CYS A 10 19.94 12.35 15.24
N LEU A 11 18.68 12.47 15.61
CA LEU A 11 17.77 11.33 15.66
C LEU A 11 17.64 10.80 14.22
N SER A 12 18.37 9.74 13.94
CA SER A 12 18.16 8.95 12.73
C SER A 12 16.77 8.39 12.79
N ILE A 13 15.93 8.83 11.87
CA ILE A 13 14.67 8.16 11.56
C ILE A 13 15.07 6.76 11.07
N HIS A 14 14.95 5.77 11.96
CA HIS A 14 15.10 4.39 11.57
C HIS A 14 14.01 4.09 10.55
N ASP A 15 14.41 3.78 9.35
CA ASP A 15 13.60 3.13 8.35
C ASP A 15 12.96 1.90 9.01
N PHE A 16 11.63 1.96 9.17
CA PHE A 16 10.87 0.76 9.49
C PHE A 16 10.88 -0.14 8.25
N HIS A 17 12.01 -0.75 7.98
CA HIS A 17 12.05 -1.97 7.19
C HIS A 17 11.44 -3.05 8.09
N ASN A 18 10.35 -3.59 7.64
CA ASN A 18 9.73 -4.75 8.27
C ASN A 18 10.66 -5.95 8.04
N ASP A 19 11.47 -6.30 9.05
CA ASP A 19 12.42 -7.41 9.03
C ASP A 19 11.75 -8.79 8.98
N ASN A 20 10.46 -8.88 8.61
CA ASN A 20 9.72 -10.12 8.47
C ASN A 20 9.78 -10.74 7.06
N ALA A 21 10.77 -10.38 6.24
CA ALA A 21 10.96 -10.90 4.88
C ALA A 21 11.48 -12.35 4.80
N MET A 22 11.14 -13.23 5.76
CA MET A 22 11.63 -14.63 5.75
C MET A 22 10.55 -15.70 5.52
N SER A 23 9.28 -15.37 5.32
CA SER A 23 8.26 -16.38 5.00
C SER A 23 7.70 -16.33 3.57
N GLY A 24 7.95 -15.27 2.83
CA GLY A 24 7.47 -15.15 1.44
C GLY A 24 5.93 -15.11 1.30
N LEU A 25 5.19 -15.23 2.39
CA LEU A 25 3.75 -15.21 2.44
C LEU A 25 3.28 -13.93 3.11
N GLU A 26 2.69 -13.05 2.32
CA GLU A 26 2.05 -11.81 2.78
C GLU A 26 0.57 -12.14 3.09
N ILE A 27 0.19 -12.11 4.36
CA ILE A 27 -1.20 -12.34 4.81
C ILE A 27 -1.80 -10.98 5.13
N GLU A 28 -2.74 -10.55 4.30
CA GLU A 28 -3.43 -9.27 4.49
C GLU A 28 -4.94 -9.46 4.55
N ARG A 29 -5.61 -8.68 5.41
CA ARG A 29 -7.08 -8.59 5.42
C ARG A 29 -7.50 -7.20 4.98
N LYS A 30 -8.57 -7.16 4.18
CA LYS A 30 -9.10 -5.95 3.55
C LYS A 30 -10.51 -5.64 4.03
N PHE A 31 -10.78 -4.36 4.25
CA PHE A 31 -12.07 -3.89 4.76
C PHE A 31 -12.50 -2.63 4.02
N LEU A 32 -13.80 -2.46 3.85
CA LEU A 32 -14.37 -1.16 3.55
C LEU A 32 -14.35 -0.30 4.81
N VAL A 33 -14.15 1.00 4.63
CA VAL A 33 -14.21 1.96 5.72
C VAL A 33 -15.61 2.56 5.80
N LYS A 34 -16.17 2.68 7.01
CA LYS A 34 -17.44 3.35 7.25
C LYS A 34 -17.36 4.81 6.83
N LYS A 35 -18.49 5.39 6.39
CA LYS A 35 -18.55 6.80 6.00
C LYS A 35 -18.07 7.72 7.13
N GLY A 36 -17.27 8.72 6.76
CA GLY A 36 -16.69 9.71 7.67
C GLY A 36 -15.17 9.74 7.62
N ASP A 37 -14.59 10.67 8.36
CA ASP A 37 -13.15 10.99 8.31
C ASP A 37 -12.39 10.56 9.59
N ALA A 38 -12.96 9.67 10.40
CA ALA A 38 -12.38 9.26 11.67
C ALA A 38 -10.96 8.68 11.51
N TYR A 39 -10.69 7.97 10.41
CA TYR A 39 -9.36 7.42 10.11
C TYR A 39 -8.31 8.52 9.89
N LYS A 40 -8.69 9.68 9.31
CA LYS A 40 -7.75 10.81 9.10
C LYS A 40 -7.27 11.37 10.43
N SER A 41 -8.20 11.56 11.37
CA SER A 41 -7.88 12.05 12.72
C SER A 41 -7.09 11.04 13.57
N ALA A 42 -7.26 9.74 13.30
CA ALA A 42 -6.58 8.67 14.01
C ALA A 42 -5.19 8.35 13.42
N ALA A 43 -4.89 8.83 12.22
CA ALA A 43 -3.65 8.54 11.54
C ALA A 43 -2.46 9.26 12.20
N PHE A 44 -1.39 8.52 12.41
CA PHE A 44 -0.12 9.10 12.86
C PHE A 44 0.78 9.55 11.69
N SER A 45 0.47 9.08 10.47
CA SER A 45 1.19 9.45 9.24
C SER A 45 0.28 9.26 8.04
N HIS A 46 0.59 9.95 6.94
CA HIS A 46 -0.04 9.72 5.65
C HIS A 46 0.96 9.98 4.52
N SER A 47 0.69 9.41 3.35
CA SER A 47 1.48 9.62 2.13
C SER A 47 0.58 9.59 0.90
N HIS A 48 0.90 10.40 -0.10
CA HIS A 48 0.24 10.37 -1.39
C HIS A 48 0.90 9.32 -2.29
N ILE A 49 0.11 8.48 -2.93
CA ILE A 49 0.58 7.38 -3.76
C ILE A 49 -0.04 7.46 -5.14
N LYS A 50 0.83 7.49 -6.16
CA LYS A 50 0.45 7.21 -7.55
C LYS A 50 1.13 5.92 -7.99
N GLN A 51 0.37 4.99 -8.55
CA GLN A 51 0.95 3.75 -9.02
C GLN A 51 0.29 3.24 -10.29
N GLY A 52 1.09 2.60 -11.13
CA GLY A 52 0.64 1.98 -12.36
C GLY A 52 1.28 0.62 -12.55
N TYR A 53 0.79 -0.12 -13.56
CA TYR A 53 1.27 -1.46 -13.86
C TYR A 53 1.65 -1.56 -15.33
N ILE A 54 2.87 -2.00 -15.58
CA ILE A 54 3.35 -2.31 -16.94
C ILE A 54 2.88 -3.73 -17.26
N PRO A 55 2.21 -3.95 -18.41
CA PRO A 55 1.78 -5.29 -18.82
C PRO A 55 2.97 -6.25 -18.91
N ALA A 56 2.83 -7.37 -18.21
CA ALA A 56 3.83 -8.43 -18.20
C ALA A 56 3.14 -9.79 -18.05
N ASP A 57 3.53 -10.77 -18.87
CA ASP A 57 2.91 -12.09 -18.83
C ASP A 57 3.34 -12.88 -17.60
N GLY A 58 2.36 -13.17 -16.73
CA GLY A 58 2.53 -13.97 -15.51
C GLY A 58 3.36 -13.33 -14.41
N THR A 59 3.75 -12.07 -14.56
CA THR A 59 4.45 -11.28 -13.55
C THR A 59 3.70 -9.99 -13.28
N THR A 60 3.95 -9.36 -12.13
CA THR A 60 3.45 -8.01 -11.84
C THR A 60 4.62 -7.04 -11.87
N VAL A 61 4.57 -6.04 -12.74
CA VAL A 61 5.54 -4.95 -12.78
C VAL A 61 4.81 -3.68 -12.37
N ARG A 62 5.11 -3.17 -11.18
CA ARG A 62 4.48 -1.99 -10.58
C ARG A 62 5.46 -0.85 -10.49
N ILE A 63 5.06 0.32 -10.94
CA ILE A 63 5.72 1.59 -10.68
C ILE A 63 4.89 2.33 -9.64
N ARG A 64 5.53 2.77 -8.55
CA ARG A 64 4.89 3.51 -7.46
C ARG A 64 5.68 4.76 -7.17
N VAL A 65 5.01 5.90 -7.14
CA VAL A 65 5.52 7.14 -6.55
C VAL A 65 4.78 7.35 -5.25
N ARG A 66 5.52 7.50 -4.16
CA ARG A 66 5.02 7.77 -2.81
C ARG A 66 5.70 9.04 -2.31
N ASP A 67 4.94 10.13 -2.27
CA ASP A 67 5.42 11.48 -2.01
C ASP A 67 6.59 11.85 -2.95
N ASP A 68 7.80 11.96 -2.43
CA ASP A 68 9.04 12.30 -3.16
C ASP A 68 9.90 11.08 -3.55
N LYS A 69 9.46 9.87 -3.21
CA LYS A 69 10.18 8.62 -3.50
C LYS A 69 9.46 7.80 -4.56
N ALA A 70 10.23 7.09 -5.38
CA ALA A 70 9.69 6.21 -6.40
C ALA A 70 10.30 4.81 -6.31
N PHE A 71 9.49 3.80 -6.67
CA PHE A 71 9.85 2.39 -6.55
C PHE A 71 9.41 1.61 -7.79
N LEU A 72 10.30 0.74 -8.25
CA LEU A 72 10.00 -0.32 -9.20
C LEU A 72 9.88 -1.64 -8.42
N THR A 73 8.70 -2.28 -8.49
CA THR A 73 8.46 -3.59 -7.88
C THR A 73 8.17 -4.60 -8.98
N ILE A 74 8.86 -5.73 -8.94
CA ILE A 74 8.60 -6.87 -9.83
C ILE A 74 8.25 -8.08 -8.95
N LYS A 75 7.02 -8.61 -9.14
CA LYS A 75 6.55 -9.81 -8.44
C LYS A 75 6.44 -10.94 -9.46
N GLY A 76 7.20 -12.02 -9.25
CA GLY A 76 7.19 -13.21 -10.08
C GLY A 76 5.86 -13.97 -10.02
N ARG A 77 5.77 -15.06 -10.77
CA ARG A 77 4.65 -16.01 -10.65
C ARG A 77 4.69 -16.63 -9.26
N SER A 78 3.53 -16.86 -8.65
CA SER A 78 3.44 -17.67 -7.45
C SER A 78 3.88 -19.10 -7.75
N ASP A 79 4.41 -19.79 -6.75
CA ASP A 79 4.68 -21.22 -6.83
C ASP A 79 3.38 -22.03 -7.08
N GLU A 80 3.52 -23.35 -7.31
CA GLU A 80 2.38 -24.25 -7.58
C GLU A 80 1.34 -24.27 -6.43
N LYS A 81 1.74 -23.90 -5.22
CA LYS A 81 0.87 -23.82 -4.05
C LYS A 81 0.26 -22.43 -3.85
N GLY A 82 0.70 -21.43 -4.64
CA GLY A 82 0.25 -20.04 -4.51
C GLY A 82 0.75 -19.33 -3.25
N LEU A 83 1.68 -19.95 -2.51
CA LEU A 83 2.09 -19.52 -1.17
C LEU A 83 3.32 -18.63 -1.17
N SER A 84 4.17 -18.71 -2.19
CA SER A 84 5.35 -17.88 -2.27
C SER A 84 5.58 -17.35 -3.69
N ARG A 85 6.16 -16.17 -3.79
CA ARG A 85 6.60 -15.61 -5.05
C ARG A 85 7.83 -14.74 -4.83
N TYR A 86 8.74 -14.78 -5.78
CA TYR A 86 9.87 -13.85 -5.77
C TYR A 86 9.39 -12.42 -5.90
N GLU A 87 9.85 -11.54 -5.04
CA GLU A 87 9.63 -10.11 -5.10
C GLU A 87 10.96 -9.37 -5.16
N PHE A 88 11.06 -8.47 -6.11
CA PHE A 88 12.17 -7.52 -6.23
C PHE A 88 11.58 -6.12 -6.12
N GLU A 89 12.10 -5.32 -5.19
CA GLU A 89 11.78 -3.90 -5.12
C GLU A 89 13.07 -3.08 -5.09
N LYS A 90 13.07 -1.99 -5.85
CA LYS A 90 14.18 -1.05 -5.92
C LYS A 90 13.66 0.37 -5.95
N GLU A 91 14.25 1.23 -5.11
CA GLU A 91 14.05 2.67 -5.22
C GLU A 91 14.70 3.17 -6.53
N ILE A 92 13.94 3.96 -7.27
CA ILE A 92 14.36 4.60 -8.53
C ILE A 92 14.17 6.10 -8.42
N SER A 93 14.75 6.88 -9.32
CA SER A 93 14.50 8.31 -9.35
C SER A 93 13.06 8.62 -9.80
N THR A 94 12.54 9.77 -9.40
CA THR A 94 11.22 10.26 -9.86
C THR A 94 11.18 10.46 -11.37
N ASP A 95 12.27 10.88 -11.98
CA ASP A 95 12.38 11.03 -13.44
C ASP A 95 12.27 9.68 -14.16
N GLU A 96 12.91 8.62 -13.63
CA GLU A 96 12.76 7.26 -14.15
C GLU A 96 11.33 6.77 -13.99
N ALA A 97 10.72 7.01 -12.81
CA ALA A 97 9.33 6.63 -12.56
C ALA A 97 8.37 7.32 -13.53
N ASP A 98 8.55 8.61 -13.82
CA ASP A 98 7.73 9.36 -14.76
C ASP A 98 7.80 8.78 -16.19
N GLN A 99 8.96 8.31 -16.62
CA GLN A 99 9.08 7.62 -17.91
C GLN A 99 8.40 6.24 -17.89
N LEU A 100 8.61 5.48 -16.82
CA LEU A 100 8.03 4.14 -16.67
C LEU A 100 6.50 4.18 -16.51
N LEU A 101 5.94 5.19 -15.83
CA LEU A 101 4.50 5.37 -15.70
C LEU A 101 3.81 5.58 -17.06
N LYS A 102 4.49 6.13 -18.07
CA LYS A 102 3.96 6.25 -19.45
C LYS A 102 3.77 4.89 -20.13
N LEU A 103 4.47 3.86 -19.68
CA LEU A 103 4.35 2.49 -20.19
C LEU A 103 3.22 1.71 -19.53
N CYS A 104 2.67 2.21 -18.42
CA CYS A 104 1.57 1.58 -17.71
C CYS A 104 0.30 1.56 -18.55
N LYS A 105 -0.50 0.50 -18.39
CA LYS A 105 -1.80 0.34 -19.07
C LYS A 105 -2.95 0.42 -18.07
N GLY A 106 -4.11 0.88 -18.54
CA GLY A 106 -5.32 0.98 -17.72
C GLY A 106 -5.38 2.23 -16.83
N GLY A 107 -4.44 3.17 -16.98
CA GLY A 107 -4.38 4.38 -16.15
C GLY A 107 -3.51 4.21 -14.91
N LEU A 108 -3.72 5.08 -13.93
CA LEU A 108 -3.00 5.09 -12.66
C LEU A 108 -3.99 5.01 -11.49
N ILE A 109 -3.61 4.30 -10.44
CA ILE A 109 -4.23 4.42 -9.12
C ILE A 109 -3.64 5.66 -8.46
N ASP A 110 -4.52 6.53 -8.01
CA ASP A 110 -4.21 7.74 -7.26
C ASP A 110 -4.91 7.67 -5.91
N LYS A 111 -4.18 7.74 -4.81
CA LYS A 111 -4.71 7.58 -3.45
C LYS A 111 -3.85 8.25 -2.40
N THR A 112 -4.44 8.57 -1.25
CA THR A 112 -3.69 8.87 -0.02
C THR A 112 -3.82 7.70 0.92
N ARG A 113 -2.69 7.21 1.42
CA ARG A 113 -2.59 6.17 2.43
C ARG A 113 -2.39 6.79 3.80
N TYR A 114 -3.27 6.50 4.71
CA TYR A 114 -3.21 6.91 6.12
C TYR A 114 -2.81 5.71 6.97
N LEU A 115 -1.83 5.88 7.86
CA LEU A 115 -1.36 4.84 8.76
C LEU A 115 -1.99 5.03 10.15
N VAL A 116 -2.79 4.06 10.59
CA VAL A 116 -3.50 4.09 11.86
C VAL A 116 -3.06 2.95 12.76
N LYS A 117 -2.56 3.25 13.96
CA LYS A 117 -2.23 2.23 14.96
C LYS A 117 -3.49 1.69 15.63
N SER A 118 -3.55 0.35 15.78
CA SER A 118 -4.56 -0.32 16.61
C SER A 118 -3.94 -1.56 17.26
N GLY A 119 -3.76 -1.50 18.56
CA GLY A 119 -2.96 -2.51 19.28
C GLY A 119 -1.54 -2.58 18.74
N LYS A 120 -1.08 -3.77 18.42
CA LYS A 120 0.24 -4.00 17.82
C LYS A 120 0.29 -3.81 16.30
N HIS A 121 -0.88 -3.70 15.64
CA HIS A 121 -0.97 -3.61 14.19
C HIS A 121 -1.01 -2.16 13.68
N THR A 122 -0.69 -2.01 12.41
CA THR A 122 -0.90 -0.78 11.66
C THR A 122 -1.93 -1.06 10.56
N PHE A 123 -3.03 -0.32 10.58
CA PHE A 123 -3.97 -0.29 9.48
C PHE A 123 -3.50 0.72 8.44
N GLU A 124 -3.45 0.29 7.19
CA GLU A 124 -3.21 1.11 6.02
C GLU A 124 -4.56 1.49 5.41
N VAL A 125 -4.97 2.75 5.57
CA VAL A 125 -6.27 3.22 5.08
C VAL A 125 -6.04 4.03 3.80
N ASP A 126 -6.52 3.50 2.68
CA ASP A 126 -6.39 4.08 1.35
C ASP A 126 -7.66 4.84 0.97
N GLU A 127 -7.57 6.15 0.80
CA GLU A 127 -8.58 7.01 0.21
C GLU A 127 -8.27 7.22 -1.27
N PHE A 128 -9.14 6.76 -2.15
CA PHE A 128 -8.90 6.77 -3.59
C PHE A 128 -9.45 8.03 -4.27
N TYR A 129 -8.80 8.42 -5.37
CA TYR A 129 -9.15 9.59 -6.17
C TYR A 129 -9.46 9.23 -7.64
N GLY A 130 -9.79 10.25 -8.44
CA GLY A 130 -10.13 10.07 -9.85
C GLY A 130 -11.33 9.16 -10.05
N ASP A 131 -11.22 8.19 -10.95
CA ASP A 131 -12.31 7.25 -11.27
C ASP A 131 -12.66 6.32 -10.09
N ASN A 132 -11.81 6.23 -9.08
CA ASN A 132 -12.05 5.48 -7.85
C ASN A 132 -12.46 6.37 -6.67
N ALA A 133 -12.76 7.64 -6.89
CA ALA A 133 -13.16 8.57 -5.83
C ALA A 133 -14.41 8.09 -5.09
N GLY A 134 -14.39 8.23 -3.76
CA GLY A 134 -15.45 7.75 -2.85
C GLY A 134 -15.22 6.34 -2.31
N LEU A 135 -14.26 5.58 -2.88
CA LEU A 135 -13.80 4.34 -2.28
C LEU A 135 -12.79 4.65 -1.18
N VAL A 136 -13.00 4.07 0.01
CA VAL A 136 -12.03 4.07 1.11
C VAL A 136 -11.91 2.65 1.63
N MET A 137 -10.71 2.12 1.63
CA MET A 137 -10.41 0.76 2.07
C MET A 137 -9.33 0.78 3.16
N ALA A 138 -9.36 -0.22 4.01
CA ALA A 138 -8.33 -0.44 5.01
C ALA A 138 -7.72 -1.84 4.83
N GLU A 139 -6.42 -1.93 4.97
CA GLU A 139 -5.66 -3.18 4.95
C GLU A 139 -4.94 -3.33 6.29
N VAL A 140 -4.83 -4.56 6.78
CA VAL A 140 -4.00 -4.93 7.92
C VAL A 140 -3.21 -6.17 7.58
N GLU A 141 -1.90 -6.12 7.81
CA GLU A 141 -0.98 -7.23 7.62
C GLU A 141 -0.90 -8.07 8.88
N LEU A 142 -0.93 -9.38 8.72
CA LEU A 142 -0.94 -10.37 9.80
C LEU A 142 0.22 -11.35 9.61
N SER A 143 0.70 -11.91 10.73
CA SER A 143 1.71 -12.96 10.71
C SER A 143 1.11 -14.36 10.51
N ASP A 144 -0.19 -14.52 10.77
CA ASP A 144 -0.94 -15.76 10.62
C ASP A 144 -2.41 -15.46 10.30
N GLU A 145 -3.09 -16.34 9.53
CA GLU A 145 -4.50 -16.18 9.15
C GLU A 145 -5.45 -16.13 10.37
N ALA A 146 -5.09 -16.83 11.44
CA ALA A 146 -5.88 -16.85 12.69
C ALA A 146 -5.47 -15.76 13.69
N GLU A 147 -4.54 -14.89 13.31
CA GLU A 147 -4.08 -13.83 14.19
C GLU A 147 -5.20 -12.84 14.51
N ALA A 148 -5.45 -12.64 15.81
CA ALA A 148 -6.42 -11.66 16.29
C ALA A 148 -5.83 -10.23 16.22
N PHE A 149 -6.65 -9.27 15.85
CA PHE A 149 -6.33 -7.85 15.85
C PHE A 149 -7.50 -7.00 16.36
N ASP A 150 -7.16 -5.84 16.89
CA ASP A 150 -8.15 -4.87 17.35
C ASP A 150 -8.60 -4.01 16.16
N ALA A 151 -9.83 -4.21 15.69
CA ALA A 151 -10.36 -3.43 14.58
C ALA A 151 -10.78 -2.02 15.05
N PRO A 152 -10.22 -0.93 14.46
CA PRO A 152 -10.70 0.42 14.73
C PRO A 152 -12.21 0.59 14.44
N ALA A 153 -12.86 1.50 15.15
CA ALA A 153 -14.33 1.70 15.05
C ALA A 153 -14.83 2.06 13.64
N PHE A 154 -13.97 2.65 12.80
CA PHE A 154 -14.28 3.01 11.42
C PHE A 154 -14.20 1.81 10.44
N ILE A 155 -13.69 0.67 10.85
CA ILE A 155 -13.67 -0.53 10.00
C ILE A 155 -15.09 -1.04 9.78
N GLY A 156 -15.40 -1.31 8.52
CA GLY A 156 -16.70 -1.78 8.04
C GLY A 156 -16.66 -3.23 7.59
N LYS A 157 -17.33 -3.50 6.46
CA LYS A 157 -17.44 -4.85 5.87
C LYS A 157 -16.07 -5.35 5.40
N GLU A 158 -15.75 -6.60 5.74
CA GLU A 158 -14.59 -7.30 5.19
C GLU A 158 -14.79 -7.65 3.72
N VAL A 159 -13.75 -7.42 2.92
CA VAL A 159 -13.70 -7.69 1.48
C VAL A 159 -12.44 -8.45 1.06
N THR A 160 -11.80 -9.13 2.01
CA THR A 160 -10.64 -9.98 1.77
C THR A 160 -10.97 -11.01 0.68
N GLY A 161 -10.08 -11.18 -0.30
CA GLY A 161 -10.27 -12.13 -1.40
C GLY A 161 -11.22 -11.66 -2.51
N ASP A 162 -11.98 -10.57 -2.32
CA ASP A 162 -12.80 -10.00 -3.39
C ASP A 162 -11.93 -9.22 -4.38
N ARG A 163 -11.74 -9.81 -5.55
CA ARG A 163 -10.83 -9.28 -6.60
C ARG A 163 -11.20 -7.87 -7.06
N ARG A 164 -12.45 -7.44 -6.91
CA ARG A 164 -12.88 -6.08 -7.27
C ARG A 164 -12.07 -5.01 -6.55
N PHE A 165 -11.64 -5.28 -5.32
CA PHE A 165 -10.90 -4.35 -4.46
C PHE A 165 -9.37 -4.41 -4.63
N TYR A 166 -8.87 -5.16 -5.61
CA TYR A 166 -7.44 -5.14 -5.92
C TYR A 166 -7.09 -3.92 -6.76
N ASN A 167 -6.00 -3.22 -6.43
CA ASN A 167 -5.56 -2.04 -7.16
C ASN A 167 -5.45 -2.29 -8.68
N SER A 168 -4.96 -3.45 -9.10
CA SER A 168 -4.87 -3.84 -10.52
C SER A 168 -6.24 -3.98 -11.18
N HIS A 169 -7.27 -4.41 -10.44
CA HIS A 169 -8.63 -4.54 -10.95
C HIS A 169 -9.33 -3.18 -11.03
N LEU A 170 -9.10 -2.31 -10.04
CA LEU A 170 -9.63 -0.94 -10.03
C LEU A 170 -9.18 -0.10 -11.24
N LEU A 171 -8.08 -0.45 -11.90
CA LEU A 171 -7.65 0.19 -13.14
C LEU A 171 -8.55 -0.17 -14.34
N THR A 172 -9.04 -1.39 -14.40
CA THR A 172 -9.87 -1.88 -15.53
C THR A 172 -11.36 -1.76 -15.26
N ASN A 173 -11.76 -1.83 -13.99
CA ASN A 173 -13.13 -1.69 -13.54
C ASN A 173 -13.20 -0.74 -12.35
N PRO A 174 -13.06 0.59 -12.57
CA PRO A 174 -12.98 1.57 -11.50
C PRO A 174 -14.30 1.71 -10.75
N PHE A 175 -14.21 2.18 -9.51
CA PHE A 175 -15.32 2.30 -8.57
C PHE A 175 -16.50 3.11 -9.13
N CYS A 176 -16.24 4.16 -9.91
CA CYS A 176 -17.30 4.96 -10.56
C CYS A 176 -18.21 4.14 -11.50
N ARG A 177 -17.79 2.95 -11.93
CA ARG A 177 -18.59 2.05 -12.78
C ARG A 177 -19.38 1.02 -12.00
N TRP A 178 -19.18 0.94 -10.68
CA TRP A 178 -19.92 0.01 -9.85
C TRP A 178 -21.31 0.60 -9.60
N ARG A 179 -22.32 0.01 -10.22
CA ARG A 179 -23.70 0.38 -9.97
C ARG A 179 -24.08 -0.15 -8.60
N ASP A 180 -24.51 0.76 -7.73
CA ASP A 180 -25.15 0.55 -6.41
C ASP A 180 -24.88 -0.84 -5.79
N THR A 181 -23.81 -0.93 -5.05
CA THR A 181 -23.55 -2.06 -4.15
C THR A 181 -23.86 -1.69 -2.71
#